data_6e35cb108ba23f9831c87c87d50f35b3
#
_entry.id   6e35cb108ba23f9831c87c87d50f35b3
#
_cell.length_a   1.000
_cell.length_b   1.000
_cell.length_c   1.000
_cell.angle_alpha   90.00
_cell.angle_beta   90.00
_cell.angle_gamma   90.00
#
_symmetry.space_group_name_H-M   'P 1'
#
loop_
_entity.id
_entity.type
_entity.pdbx_description
1 polymer ?
#
loop_
_entity_poly.entity_id
_entity_poly.type
_entity_poly.pdbx_seq_one_letter_code
_entity_poly.pdbx_strand_id
1 'polypeptide(L)'
;MSAQVVSRGSTRLRRSRLWCRLWWRLGLRLRLRVLLRLRLRLRLRLPLRLGLGLGLRPHPQLLGHRQRQTLLMLLLALATAVEFLENIMFVFAASHIVGGIDGDPRSFALVQAAYAVGSMLTILKQPWLAQRFGYRRYLTGALLLFIAGALAAAASHSVTQLAAARLLQGLGGGALFTSCRILVNLMFSPADRPRALRIFMLGIFGASTLAPAFAAALIEHGVWQDVFYGVVPFAALAAFAAWWLLPDAEPSRDAAQAPAIGPLLLFGVAIVALQTALSEARFDVLSHPLRLAALAASGAALLALFLWHQWHHGKPLLALRNLRHPVYLTGLAMYFVYYLINNLSGYLFPIYAEQALGLPLQTTGWLNTLSAAVSLVGIAIYLKSASRLPRKKPLMTAGLLVMAGAAWWFSRLPPDADVGALAWGLVGKGLFGVMVIIPIAGLTFRPLSVEDFAHGYRSKNLMRQIASSFASALGAILLQNRQFAVHQGIVDALGNRPEQTEQWMRTMEGTLAARGLDAAHAHQFALTWLARLVDQQARLMACEDLYRWIALLALCAAAAMLWQRRLD
;
A
#
# COMPACT_ATOMS: atom_id res chain seq x y z
N MET A 1 -5.78 -42.11 -33.25
CA MET A 1 -5.26 -40.70 -33.45
C MET A 1 -4.90 -39.99 -32.14
N SER A 2 -4.44 -40.70 -31.10
CA SER A 2 -4.25 -40.15 -29.74
C SER A 2 -2.83 -40.26 -29.19
N ALA A 3 -1.84 -40.71 -29.95
CA ALA A 3 -0.46 -40.89 -29.49
C ALA A 3 0.54 -39.79 -29.98
N GLN A 4 0.17 -38.93 -30.92
CA GLN A 4 1.06 -37.90 -31.47
C GLN A 4 0.95 -36.51 -30.82
N VAL A 5 -0.07 -36.27 -30.00
CA VAL A 5 -0.25 -34.95 -29.35
C VAL A 5 0.53 -34.83 -28.04
N VAL A 6 0.80 -35.96 -27.36
CA VAL A 6 1.53 -35.97 -26.08
C VAL A 6 3.04 -35.79 -26.27
N SER A 7 3.62 -36.13 -27.41
CA SER A 7 5.07 -36.01 -27.65
C SER A 7 5.53 -34.60 -28.00
N ARG A 8 4.63 -33.75 -28.51
CA ARG A 8 5.01 -32.34 -28.85
C ARG A 8 4.99 -31.39 -27.66
N GLY A 9 4.28 -31.73 -26.58
CA GLY A 9 4.27 -30.92 -25.35
C GLY A 9 5.54 -31.02 -24.51
N SER A 10 6.13 -32.23 -24.46
CA SER A 10 7.31 -32.49 -23.62
C SER A 10 8.61 -31.90 -24.19
N THR A 11 8.70 -31.72 -25.48
CA THR A 11 9.88 -31.14 -26.15
C THR A 11 9.91 -29.60 -26.07
N ARG A 12 8.76 -28.92 -26.01
CA ARG A 12 8.70 -27.46 -25.79
C ARG A 12 9.05 -27.08 -24.36
N LEU A 13 8.60 -27.83 -23.36
CA LEU A 13 8.92 -27.60 -21.95
C LEU A 13 10.40 -27.90 -21.62
N ARG A 14 11.05 -28.84 -22.30
CA ARG A 14 12.49 -29.08 -22.16
C ARG A 14 13.34 -27.98 -22.82
N ARG A 15 12.92 -27.44 -23.95
CA ARG A 15 13.63 -26.33 -24.61
C ARG A 15 13.53 -25.03 -23.83
N SER A 16 12.38 -24.70 -23.25
CA SER A 16 12.24 -23.47 -22.43
C SER A 16 13.09 -23.50 -21.16
N ARG A 17 13.20 -24.65 -20.49
CA ARG A 17 14.08 -24.81 -19.30
C ARG A 17 15.57 -24.76 -19.64
N LEU A 18 15.96 -25.20 -20.84
CA LEU A 18 17.34 -25.09 -21.32
C LEU A 18 17.71 -23.63 -21.67
N TRP A 19 16.79 -22.89 -22.31
CA TRP A 19 16.99 -21.47 -22.62
C TRP A 19 17.06 -20.60 -21.36
N CYS A 20 16.22 -20.82 -20.36
CA CYS A 20 16.31 -20.12 -19.07
C CYS A 20 17.62 -20.42 -18.34
N ARG A 21 18.10 -21.67 -18.33
CA ARG A 21 19.39 -22.03 -17.71
C ARG A 21 20.58 -21.47 -18.48
N LEU A 22 20.53 -21.37 -19.79
CA LEU A 22 21.56 -20.72 -20.62
C LEU A 22 21.58 -19.20 -20.41
N TRP A 23 20.43 -18.57 -20.38
CA TRP A 23 20.30 -17.13 -20.12
C TRP A 23 20.77 -16.76 -18.72
N TRP A 24 20.45 -17.58 -17.72
CA TRP A 24 20.91 -17.38 -16.35
C TRP A 24 22.43 -17.54 -16.22
N ARG A 25 23.00 -18.57 -16.88
CA ARG A 25 24.46 -18.80 -16.91
C ARG A 25 25.22 -17.76 -17.72
N LEU A 26 24.66 -17.26 -18.81
CA LEU A 26 25.24 -16.16 -19.60
C LEU A 26 25.15 -14.83 -18.85
N GLY A 27 24.02 -14.53 -18.22
CA GLY A 27 23.85 -13.35 -17.37
C GLY A 27 24.80 -13.34 -16.18
N LEU A 28 25.00 -14.50 -15.52
CA LEU A 28 25.93 -14.63 -14.40
C LEU A 28 27.39 -14.49 -14.86
N ARG A 29 27.76 -15.07 -16.00
CA ARG A 29 29.13 -14.95 -16.58
C ARG A 29 29.43 -13.53 -17.07
N LEU A 30 28.48 -12.82 -17.64
CA LEU A 30 28.63 -11.41 -18.01
C LEU A 30 28.75 -10.50 -16.76
N ARG A 31 27.93 -10.73 -15.76
CA ARG A 31 28.00 -10.00 -14.48
C ARG A 31 29.30 -10.26 -13.73
N LEU A 32 29.78 -11.51 -13.71
CA LEU A 32 31.09 -11.85 -13.14
C LEU A 32 32.24 -11.21 -13.91
N ARG A 33 32.20 -11.20 -15.25
CA ARG A 33 33.24 -10.55 -16.07
C ARG A 33 33.23 -9.02 -15.91
N VAL A 34 32.07 -8.39 -15.82
CA VAL A 34 31.95 -6.95 -15.57
C VAL A 34 32.39 -6.61 -14.13
N LEU A 35 32.01 -7.40 -13.14
CA LEU A 35 32.46 -7.24 -11.75
C LEU A 35 33.97 -7.50 -11.59
N LEU A 36 34.53 -8.51 -12.31
CA LEU A 36 35.98 -8.76 -12.31
C LEU A 36 36.74 -7.65 -13.04
N ARG A 37 36.22 -7.11 -14.14
CA ARG A 37 36.86 -5.98 -14.83
C ARG A 37 36.76 -4.68 -14.03
N LEU A 38 35.65 -4.45 -13.32
CA LEU A 38 35.54 -3.36 -12.36
C LEU A 38 36.46 -3.56 -11.14
N ARG A 39 36.58 -4.79 -10.61
CA ARG A 39 37.53 -5.12 -9.54
C ARG A 39 38.99 -4.99 -9.98
N LEU A 40 39.32 -5.37 -11.20
CA LEU A 40 40.70 -5.20 -11.74
C LEU A 40 41.04 -3.72 -12.00
N ARG A 41 40.10 -2.91 -12.50
CA ARG A 41 40.33 -1.46 -12.69
C ARG A 41 40.36 -0.68 -11.34
N LEU A 42 39.64 -1.15 -10.30
CA LEU A 42 39.71 -0.61 -8.95
C LEU A 42 40.96 -1.09 -8.18
N ARG A 43 41.49 -2.29 -8.44
CA ARG A 43 42.72 -2.81 -7.80
C ARG A 43 44.00 -2.11 -8.23
N LEU A 44 44.02 -1.39 -9.32
CA LEU A 44 45.24 -0.72 -9.83
C LEU A 44 45.49 0.68 -9.22
N ARG A 45 44.67 1.16 -8.27
CA ARG A 45 44.88 2.49 -7.63
C ARG A 45 44.62 2.59 -6.12
N LEU A 46 44.58 1.47 -5.37
CA LEU A 46 44.47 1.55 -3.92
C LEU A 46 45.49 0.61 -3.24
N PRO A 47 46.40 1.13 -2.40
CA PRO A 47 47.25 0.32 -1.56
C PRO A 47 46.40 -0.36 -0.47
N LEU A 48 46.40 -1.69 -0.46
CA LEU A 48 45.79 -2.51 0.57
C LEU A 48 46.56 -2.33 1.89
N ARG A 49 45.96 -1.62 2.85
CA ARG A 49 46.21 -1.86 4.28
C ARG A 49 44.97 -2.54 4.84
N LEU A 50 45.02 -3.85 4.91
CA LEU A 50 44.12 -4.68 5.72
C LEU A 50 44.49 -4.46 7.21
N GLY A 51 43.78 -3.53 7.83
CA GLY A 51 43.70 -3.44 9.28
C GLY A 51 42.26 -3.71 9.66
N LEU A 52 42.00 -4.83 10.33
CA LEU A 52 40.73 -5.13 11.01
C LEU A 52 40.55 -4.16 12.18
N GLY A 53 40.10 -2.95 11.84
CA GLY A 53 39.61 -1.96 12.76
C GLY A 53 38.44 -1.27 12.09
N LEU A 54 37.24 -1.40 12.65
CA LEU A 54 35.99 -0.77 12.21
C LEU A 54 36.08 0.77 12.24
N GLY A 55 36.88 1.31 11.35
CA GLY A 55 37.12 2.75 11.16
C GLY A 55 36.98 3.21 9.72
N LEU A 56 36.09 2.57 8.92
CA LEU A 56 35.70 3.08 7.62
C LEU A 56 34.85 4.33 7.78
N ARG A 57 35.52 5.49 8.00
CA ARG A 57 34.89 6.78 7.78
C ARG A 57 34.82 6.98 6.25
N PRO A 58 33.65 6.84 5.61
CA PRO A 58 33.52 7.19 4.21
C PRO A 58 33.58 8.71 4.11
N HIS A 59 34.67 9.25 3.56
CA HIS A 59 34.74 10.67 3.24
C HIS A 59 34.00 10.93 1.93
N PRO A 60 32.88 11.64 1.94
CA PRO A 60 32.16 12.05 0.72
C PRO A 60 32.86 13.22 -0.01
N GLN A 61 34.09 13.56 0.35
CA GLN A 61 34.90 14.66 -0.23
C GLN A 61 35.31 14.44 -1.68
N LEU A 62 35.11 13.22 -2.24
CA LEU A 62 35.42 12.89 -3.63
C LEU A 62 34.32 13.27 -4.64
N LEU A 63 33.13 13.67 -4.15
CA LEU A 63 32.00 14.05 -5.01
C LEU A 63 31.87 15.57 -5.08
N GLY A 64 31.73 16.10 -6.31
CA GLY A 64 31.41 17.50 -6.50
C GLY A 64 30.09 17.87 -5.82
N HIS A 65 29.95 19.10 -5.31
CA HIS A 65 28.78 19.56 -4.55
C HIS A 65 27.44 19.24 -5.24
N ARG A 66 27.34 19.47 -6.55
CA ARG A 66 26.13 19.15 -7.35
C ARG A 66 25.82 17.67 -7.42
N GLN A 67 26.83 16.81 -7.52
CA GLN A 67 26.64 15.35 -7.56
C GLN A 67 26.13 14.85 -6.22
N ARG A 68 26.72 15.31 -5.12
CA ARG A 68 26.26 14.97 -3.76
C ARG A 68 24.82 15.41 -3.51
N GLN A 69 24.43 16.62 -3.90
CA GLN A 69 23.05 17.08 -3.78
C GLN A 69 22.08 16.19 -4.58
N THR A 70 22.42 15.82 -5.81
CA THR A 70 21.58 14.95 -6.63
C THR A 70 21.44 13.56 -6.01
N LEU A 71 22.53 12.98 -5.50
CA LEU A 71 22.50 11.68 -4.82
C LEU A 71 21.67 11.72 -3.53
N LEU A 72 21.73 12.82 -2.76
CA LEU A 72 20.87 13.01 -1.59
C LEU A 72 19.38 13.10 -1.98
N MET A 73 19.05 13.80 -3.06
CA MET A 73 17.67 13.85 -3.57
C MET A 73 17.18 12.46 -3.97
N LEU A 74 18.03 11.68 -4.66
CA LEU A 74 17.71 10.30 -5.07
C LEU A 74 17.59 9.35 -3.87
N LEU A 75 18.44 9.49 -2.85
CA LEU A 75 18.34 8.75 -1.60
C LEU A 75 16.98 8.97 -0.93
N LEU A 76 16.58 10.24 -0.74
CA LEU A 76 15.32 10.56 -0.08
C LEU A 76 14.11 10.06 -0.87
N ALA A 77 14.20 10.12 -2.20
CA ALA A 77 13.19 9.54 -3.08
C ALA A 77 13.13 8.02 -2.96
N LEU A 78 14.29 7.33 -2.99
CA LEU A 78 14.37 5.87 -2.89
C LEU A 78 13.90 5.37 -1.52
N ALA A 79 14.36 5.99 -0.42
CA ALA A 79 13.95 5.58 0.92
C ALA A 79 12.44 5.69 1.14
N THR A 80 11.82 6.71 0.54
CA THR A 80 10.35 6.85 0.57
C THR A 80 9.67 5.88 -0.40
N ALA A 81 10.25 5.68 -1.58
CA ALA A 81 9.75 4.77 -2.59
C ALA A 81 9.62 3.33 -2.05
N VAL A 82 10.57 2.87 -1.23
CA VAL A 82 10.56 1.56 -0.58
C VAL A 82 9.29 1.34 0.25
N GLU A 83 8.89 2.32 1.06
CA GLU A 83 7.66 2.24 1.88
C GLU A 83 6.41 2.14 0.99
N PHE A 84 6.33 2.98 -0.06
CA PHE A 84 5.17 2.99 -0.96
C PHE A 84 5.10 1.74 -1.84
N LEU A 85 6.24 1.29 -2.35
CA LEU A 85 6.34 0.06 -3.16
C LEU A 85 5.78 -1.13 -2.37
N GLU A 86 6.30 -1.35 -1.17
CA GLU A 86 5.92 -2.47 -0.33
C GLU A 86 4.45 -2.42 0.09
N ASN A 87 3.96 -1.28 0.56
CA ASN A 87 2.57 -1.17 1.00
C ASN A 87 1.57 -1.46 -0.13
N ILE A 88 1.86 -1.02 -1.36
CA ILE A 88 0.98 -1.25 -2.50
C ILE A 88 1.09 -2.71 -2.97
N MET A 89 2.30 -3.27 -3.02
CA MET A 89 2.52 -4.69 -3.34
C MET A 89 1.77 -5.59 -2.36
N PHE A 90 1.85 -5.31 -1.06
CA PHE A 90 1.18 -6.06 -0.01
C PHE A 90 -0.35 -6.04 -0.15
N VAL A 91 -0.94 -4.85 -0.39
CA VAL A 91 -2.39 -4.72 -0.57
C VAL A 91 -2.86 -5.40 -1.86
N PHE A 92 -2.08 -5.29 -2.94
CA PHE A 92 -2.36 -5.96 -4.21
C PHE A 92 -2.31 -7.49 -4.09
N ALA A 93 -1.34 -8.01 -3.35
CA ALA A 93 -1.13 -9.44 -3.12
C ALA A 93 -2.00 -10.04 -2.00
N ALA A 94 -2.97 -9.30 -1.45
CA ALA A 94 -3.71 -9.64 -0.25
C ALA A 94 -4.31 -11.05 -0.28
N SER A 95 -4.99 -11.42 -1.37
CA SER A 95 -5.62 -12.73 -1.55
C SER A 95 -4.61 -13.88 -1.58
N HIS A 96 -3.48 -13.68 -2.25
CA HIS A 96 -2.41 -14.67 -2.37
C HIS A 96 -1.67 -14.89 -1.05
N ILE A 97 -1.43 -13.80 -0.30
CA ILE A 97 -0.79 -13.87 1.02
C ILE A 97 -1.69 -14.62 2.00
N VAL A 98 -2.98 -14.28 2.04
CA VAL A 98 -3.95 -14.95 2.94
C VAL A 98 -4.11 -16.42 2.59
N GLY A 99 -4.24 -16.75 1.30
CA GLY A 99 -4.31 -18.14 0.84
C GLY A 99 -3.03 -18.93 1.11
N GLY A 100 -1.86 -18.27 1.04
CA GLY A 100 -0.57 -18.93 1.25
C GLY A 100 -0.21 -19.27 2.70
N ILE A 101 -0.94 -18.71 3.67
CA ILE A 101 -0.79 -18.99 5.12
C ILE A 101 -2.03 -19.67 5.71
N ASP A 102 -2.90 -20.24 4.87
CA ASP A 102 -4.19 -20.83 5.26
C ASP A 102 -5.02 -19.89 6.17
N GLY A 103 -4.87 -18.59 5.95
CA GLY A 103 -5.55 -17.55 6.70
C GLY A 103 -6.96 -17.30 6.16
N ASP A 104 -7.86 -16.86 7.03
CA ASP A 104 -9.12 -16.30 6.59
C ASP A 104 -8.96 -14.82 6.17
N PRO A 105 -9.93 -14.22 5.49
CA PRO A 105 -9.88 -12.79 5.16
C PRO A 105 -9.76 -11.84 6.37
N ARG A 106 -10.08 -12.28 7.62
CA ARG A 106 -9.82 -11.53 8.87
C ARG A 106 -8.34 -11.32 9.08
N SER A 107 -7.56 -12.33 8.72
CA SER A 107 -6.12 -12.36 8.88
C SER A 107 -5.44 -11.19 8.17
N PHE A 108 -5.92 -10.82 6.98
CA PHE A 108 -5.36 -9.69 6.25
C PHE A 108 -5.55 -8.36 6.99
N ALA A 109 -6.74 -8.12 7.54
CA ALA A 109 -7.02 -6.88 8.30
C ALA A 109 -6.12 -6.78 9.54
N LEU A 110 -5.90 -7.89 10.27
CA LEU A 110 -5.00 -7.93 11.41
C LEU A 110 -3.55 -7.66 11.03
N VAL A 111 -3.08 -8.29 9.97
CA VAL A 111 -1.70 -8.12 9.46
C VAL A 111 -1.45 -6.69 8.97
N GLN A 112 -2.41 -6.09 8.28
CA GLN A 112 -2.36 -4.70 7.85
C GLN A 112 -2.42 -3.73 9.06
N ALA A 113 -3.27 -4.03 10.05
CA ALA A 113 -3.35 -3.24 11.28
C ALA A 113 -2.04 -3.27 12.07
N ALA A 114 -1.38 -4.41 12.15
CA ALA A 114 -0.09 -4.54 12.84
C ALA A 114 0.99 -3.62 12.23
N TYR A 115 1.10 -3.57 10.89
CA TYR A 115 1.98 -2.61 10.22
C TYR A 115 1.60 -1.16 10.53
N ALA A 116 0.32 -0.83 10.44
CA ALA A 116 -0.15 0.53 10.70
C ALA A 116 0.15 0.97 12.14
N VAL A 117 -0.05 0.11 13.14
CA VAL A 117 0.29 0.38 14.54
C VAL A 117 1.79 0.66 14.69
N GLY A 118 2.66 -0.22 14.17
CA GLY A 118 4.12 -0.02 14.20
C GLY A 118 4.53 1.31 13.55
N SER A 119 3.96 1.59 12.38
CA SER A 119 4.18 2.82 11.62
C SER A 119 3.78 4.07 12.41
N MET A 120 2.59 4.07 13.01
CA MET A 120 2.07 5.21 13.78
C MET A 120 2.92 5.48 15.04
N LEU A 121 3.36 4.44 15.76
CA LEU A 121 4.23 4.57 16.92
C LEU A 121 5.56 5.23 16.56
N THR A 122 6.17 4.83 15.43
CA THR A 122 7.42 5.41 14.97
C THR A 122 7.24 6.84 14.47
N ILE A 123 6.15 7.15 13.76
CA ILE A 123 5.83 8.53 13.33
C ILE A 123 5.75 9.47 14.54
N LEU A 124 5.13 9.05 15.63
CA LEU A 124 5.03 9.84 16.86
C LEU A 124 6.40 10.07 17.52
N LYS A 125 7.24 9.03 17.55
CA LYS A 125 8.55 9.08 18.21
C LYS A 125 9.68 9.59 17.30
N GLN A 126 9.41 9.78 16.01
CA GLN A 126 10.38 10.16 14.97
C GLN A 126 11.26 11.38 15.33
N PRO A 127 10.75 12.51 15.89
CA PRO A 127 11.58 13.65 16.19
C PRO A 127 12.63 13.35 17.24
N TRP A 128 12.23 12.64 18.31
CA TRP A 128 13.14 12.27 19.36
C TRP A 128 14.21 11.29 18.85
N LEU A 129 13.82 10.28 18.04
CA LEU A 129 14.75 9.34 17.43
C LEU A 129 15.77 10.06 16.53
N ALA A 130 15.30 11.00 15.70
CA ALA A 130 16.16 11.78 14.81
C ALA A 130 17.10 12.71 15.57
N GLN A 131 16.66 13.33 16.68
CA GLN A 131 17.50 14.18 17.53
C GLN A 131 18.50 13.36 18.35
N ARG A 132 18.07 12.18 18.87
CA ARG A 132 18.90 11.32 19.71
C ARG A 132 20.02 10.62 18.95
N PHE A 133 19.73 10.11 17.75
CA PHE A 133 20.67 9.30 16.97
C PHE A 133 21.28 10.05 15.79
N GLY A 134 20.74 11.22 15.44
CA GLY A 134 21.02 11.89 14.17
C GLY A 134 20.33 11.20 12.98
N TYR A 135 20.04 11.95 11.92
CA TYR A 135 19.29 11.41 10.77
C TYR A 135 20.01 10.26 10.05
N ARG A 136 21.34 10.24 10.02
CA ARG A 136 22.12 9.16 9.40
C ARG A 136 21.85 7.82 10.07
N ARG A 137 22.10 7.72 11.38
CA ARG A 137 21.92 6.47 12.15
C ARG A 137 20.45 6.10 12.23
N TYR A 138 19.58 7.08 12.42
CA TYR A 138 18.14 6.87 12.51
C TYR A 138 17.58 6.30 11.20
N LEU A 139 17.83 6.94 10.03
CA LEU A 139 17.27 6.50 8.75
C LEU A 139 17.85 5.15 8.33
N THR A 140 19.15 4.93 8.51
CA THR A 140 19.80 3.63 8.25
C THR A 140 19.23 2.53 9.16
N GLY A 141 19.10 2.80 10.45
CA GLY A 141 18.52 1.83 11.41
C GLY A 141 17.05 1.52 11.11
N ALA A 142 16.26 2.52 10.70
CA ALA A 142 14.87 2.33 10.30
C ALA A 142 14.76 1.44 9.05
N LEU A 143 15.62 1.65 8.04
CA LEU A 143 15.67 0.82 6.83
C LEU A 143 16.14 -0.62 7.13
N LEU A 144 17.13 -0.79 8.02
CA LEU A 144 17.57 -2.12 8.45
C LEU A 144 16.47 -2.86 9.23
N LEU A 145 15.74 -2.16 10.10
CA LEU A 145 14.60 -2.71 10.82
C LEU A 145 13.46 -3.09 9.86
N PHE A 146 13.22 -2.28 8.84
CA PHE A 146 12.27 -2.57 7.77
C PHE A 146 12.66 -3.85 7.00
N ILE A 147 13.94 -3.99 6.64
CA ILE A 147 14.47 -5.20 5.99
C ILE A 147 14.28 -6.42 6.89
N ALA A 148 14.64 -6.32 8.17
CA ALA A 148 14.46 -7.41 9.12
C ALA A 148 12.99 -7.84 9.23
N GLY A 149 12.07 -6.85 9.28
CA GLY A 149 10.63 -7.11 9.24
C GLY A 149 10.16 -7.77 7.96
N ALA A 150 10.67 -7.34 6.79
CA ALA A 150 10.34 -7.94 5.50
C ALA A 150 10.83 -9.40 5.41
N LEU A 151 12.06 -9.67 5.84
CA LEU A 151 12.61 -11.03 5.87
C LEU A 151 11.84 -11.93 6.85
N ALA A 152 11.47 -11.41 8.01
CA ALA A 152 10.64 -12.13 8.98
C ALA A 152 9.23 -12.40 8.42
N ALA A 153 8.65 -11.46 7.67
CA ALA A 153 7.36 -11.64 7.01
C ALA A 153 7.43 -12.73 5.92
N ALA A 154 8.49 -12.75 5.12
CA ALA A 154 8.72 -13.79 4.13
C ALA A 154 8.93 -15.18 4.76
N ALA A 155 9.50 -15.26 5.96
CA ALA A 155 9.74 -16.49 6.69
C ALA A 155 8.55 -16.93 7.56
N SER A 156 7.42 -16.22 7.55
CA SER A 156 6.27 -16.53 8.40
C SER A 156 5.43 -17.67 7.83
N HIS A 157 4.96 -18.55 8.73
CA HIS A 157 4.10 -19.70 8.42
C HIS A 157 2.73 -19.62 9.12
N SER A 158 2.46 -18.52 9.83
CA SER A 158 1.17 -18.28 10.49
C SER A 158 0.81 -16.80 10.46
N VAL A 159 -0.49 -16.52 10.57
CA VAL A 159 -1.03 -15.15 10.66
C VAL A 159 -0.39 -14.35 11.78
N THR A 160 -0.20 -14.97 12.96
CA THR A 160 0.40 -14.30 14.13
C THR A 160 1.86 -13.93 13.88
N GLN A 161 2.65 -14.85 13.28
CA GLN A 161 4.04 -14.57 12.90
C GLN A 161 4.10 -13.45 11.86
N LEU A 162 3.25 -13.51 10.85
CA LEU A 162 3.18 -12.47 9.82
C LEU A 162 2.78 -11.11 10.42
N ALA A 163 1.80 -11.08 11.33
CA ALA A 163 1.39 -9.85 12.01
C ALA A 163 2.53 -9.27 12.87
N ALA A 164 3.27 -10.11 13.61
CA ALA A 164 4.43 -9.67 14.38
C ALA A 164 5.56 -9.13 13.48
N ALA A 165 5.84 -9.81 12.36
CA ALA A 165 6.80 -9.36 11.37
C ALA A 165 6.39 -8.04 10.72
N ARG A 166 5.10 -7.85 10.42
CA ARG A 166 4.54 -6.62 9.89
C ARG A 166 4.59 -5.47 10.90
N LEU A 167 4.37 -5.74 12.18
CA LEU A 167 4.57 -4.75 13.24
C LEU A 167 6.04 -4.27 13.24
N LEU A 168 6.99 -5.19 13.19
CA LEU A 168 8.42 -4.89 13.12
C LEU A 168 8.76 -4.06 11.87
N GLN A 169 8.23 -4.46 10.71
CA GLN A 169 8.40 -3.77 9.45
C GLN A 169 7.79 -2.36 9.51
N GLY A 170 6.61 -2.21 10.13
CA GLY A 170 5.96 -0.91 10.36
C GLY A 170 6.79 0.02 11.25
N LEU A 171 7.42 -0.52 12.31
CA LEU A 171 8.35 0.25 13.15
C LEU A 171 9.54 0.78 12.35
N GLY A 172 10.03 0.05 11.35
CA GLY A 172 11.09 0.48 10.45
C GLY A 172 10.58 1.47 9.39
N GLY A 173 9.51 1.11 8.67
CA GLY A 173 9.02 1.82 7.49
C GLY A 173 8.25 3.10 7.78
N GLY A 174 7.49 3.10 8.88
CA GLY A 174 6.43 4.10 9.09
C GLY A 174 6.85 5.56 9.09
N ALA A 175 8.07 5.87 9.52
CA ALA A 175 8.55 7.24 9.53
C ALA A 175 9.47 7.61 8.36
N LEU A 176 9.71 6.69 7.40
CA LEU A 176 10.59 6.97 6.25
C LEU A 176 10.06 8.14 5.43
N PHE A 177 8.80 8.11 5.05
CA PHE A 177 8.15 9.20 4.30
C PHE A 177 8.20 10.53 5.06
N THR A 178 7.89 10.52 6.35
CA THR A 178 7.91 11.73 7.19
C THR A 178 9.32 12.29 7.31
N SER A 179 10.29 11.44 7.62
CA SER A 179 11.70 11.84 7.80
C SER A 179 12.30 12.38 6.52
N CYS A 180 12.10 11.68 5.40
CA CYS A 180 12.62 12.12 4.11
C CYS A 180 12.02 13.47 3.68
N ARG A 181 10.72 13.69 3.91
CA ARG A 181 10.07 14.97 3.61
C ARG A 181 10.59 16.12 4.48
N ILE A 182 10.88 15.86 5.75
CA ILE A 182 11.49 16.85 6.66
C ILE A 182 12.93 17.14 6.21
N LEU A 183 13.70 16.11 5.87
CA LEU A 183 15.07 16.24 5.37
C LEU A 183 15.16 17.07 4.09
N VAL A 184 14.18 17.02 3.20
CA VAL A 184 14.12 17.93 2.04
C VAL A 184 14.13 19.39 2.48
N ASN A 185 13.42 19.74 3.55
CA ASN A 185 13.40 21.12 4.04
C ASN A 185 14.67 21.50 4.81
N LEU A 186 15.32 20.55 5.49
CA LEU A 186 16.51 20.80 6.30
C LEU A 186 17.80 20.84 5.48
N MET A 187 17.91 20.01 4.45
CA MET A 187 19.18 19.80 3.72
C MET A 187 19.31 20.62 2.45
N PHE A 188 18.20 21.11 1.89
CA PHE A 188 18.23 21.84 0.62
C PHE A 188 17.89 23.32 0.81
N SER A 189 18.62 24.18 0.08
CA SER A 189 18.36 25.61 0.03
C SER A 189 16.94 25.90 -0.51
N PRO A 190 16.33 27.04 -0.19
CA PRO A 190 15.03 27.41 -0.76
C PRO A 190 14.96 27.33 -2.29
N ALA A 191 16.07 27.60 -2.99
CA ALA A 191 16.18 27.51 -4.44
C ALA A 191 16.18 26.07 -4.95
N ASP A 192 16.77 25.11 -4.21
CA ASP A 192 16.90 23.71 -4.61
C ASP A 192 15.70 22.85 -4.15
N ARG A 193 14.95 23.29 -3.15
CA ARG A 193 13.77 22.57 -2.61
C ARG A 193 12.75 22.16 -3.67
N PRO A 194 12.39 23.01 -4.64
CA PRO A 194 11.43 22.61 -5.67
C PRO A 194 11.93 21.45 -6.54
N ARG A 195 13.26 21.39 -6.82
CA ARG A 195 13.88 20.28 -7.54
C ARG A 195 13.89 19.02 -6.68
N ALA A 196 14.28 19.11 -5.42
CA ALA A 196 14.28 18.00 -4.48
C ALA A 196 12.86 17.42 -4.29
N LEU A 197 11.85 18.29 -4.16
CA LEU A 197 10.45 17.86 -4.06
C LEU A 197 9.95 17.15 -5.32
N ARG A 198 10.33 17.62 -6.50
CA ARG A 198 9.98 16.92 -7.75
C ARG A 198 10.55 15.51 -7.80
N ILE A 199 11.83 15.35 -7.48
CA ILE A 199 12.49 14.02 -7.47
C ILE A 199 11.87 13.13 -6.39
N PHE A 200 11.57 13.68 -5.21
CA PHE A 200 10.90 13.01 -4.11
C PHE A 200 9.50 12.50 -4.52
N MET A 201 8.71 13.34 -5.19
CA MET A 201 7.39 12.95 -5.70
C MET A 201 7.49 11.88 -6.80
N LEU A 202 8.46 12.02 -7.71
CA LEU A 202 8.72 11.00 -8.74
C LEU A 202 9.07 9.64 -8.12
N GLY A 203 9.83 9.61 -7.02
CA GLY A 203 10.10 8.39 -6.28
C GLY A 203 8.84 7.72 -5.75
N ILE A 204 7.97 8.48 -5.10
CA ILE A 204 6.71 7.98 -4.54
C ILE A 204 5.80 7.44 -5.65
N PHE A 205 5.48 8.27 -6.63
CA PHE A 205 4.52 7.91 -7.67
C PHE A 205 5.08 6.89 -8.65
N GLY A 206 6.38 6.92 -8.94
CA GLY A 206 7.06 5.91 -9.74
C GLY A 206 7.02 4.53 -9.08
N ALA A 207 7.34 4.45 -7.78
CA ALA A 207 7.21 3.22 -7.01
C ALA A 207 5.76 2.73 -6.95
N SER A 208 4.81 3.65 -6.71
CA SER A 208 3.38 3.34 -6.68
C SER A 208 2.87 2.83 -8.03
N THR A 209 3.42 3.34 -9.12
CA THR A 209 3.06 2.91 -10.49
C THR A 209 3.55 1.49 -10.76
N LEU A 210 4.79 1.17 -10.39
CA LEU A 210 5.39 -0.12 -10.70
C LEU A 210 4.94 -1.23 -9.74
N ALA A 211 4.49 -0.89 -8.53
CA ALA A 211 4.22 -1.85 -7.47
C ALA A 211 3.22 -2.96 -7.86
N PRO A 212 2.05 -2.72 -8.47
CA PRO A 212 1.11 -3.77 -8.78
C PRO A 212 1.63 -4.76 -9.84
N ALA A 213 2.23 -4.26 -10.92
CA ALA A 213 2.80 -5.11 -11.96
C ALA A 213 4.02 -5.90 -11.43
N PHE A 214 4.82 -5.29 -10.55
CA PHE A 214 5.96 -5.95 -9.94
C PHE A 214 5.50 -7.06 -8.96
N ALA A 215 4.47 -6.80 -8.14
CA ALA A 215 3.87 -7.81 -7.28
C ALA A 215 3.28 -8.97 -8.08
N ALA A 216 2.53 -8.69 -9.15
CA ALA A 216 1.97 -9.70 -10.04
C ALA A 216 3.06 -10.59 -10.64
N ALA A 217 4.14 -9.98 -11.16
CA ALA A 217 5.25 -10.73 -11.75
C ALA A 217 5.98 -11.62 -10.72
N LEU A 218 6.15 -11.16 -9.48
CA LEU A 218 6.78 -11.94 -8.42
C LEU A 218 5.92 -13.15 -8.03
N ILE A 219 4.61 -12.98 -7.89
CA ILE A 219 3.69 -14.06 -7.48
C ILE A 219 3.51 -15.08 -8.62
N GLU A 220 3.41 -14.63 -9.87
CA GLU A 220 3.19 -15.52 -11.01
C GLU A 220 4.38 -16.44 -11.28
N HIS A 221 5.61 -15.96 -11.04
CA HIS A 221 6.84 -16.71 -11.28
C HIS A 221 7.44 -17.36 -10.03
N GLY A 222 6.86 -17.12 -8.87
CA GLY A 222 7.37 -17.57 -7.58
C GLY A 222 6.27 -17.89 -6.57
N VAL A 223 6.45 -17.40 -5.37
CA VAL A 223 5.53 -17.59 -4.24
C VAL A 223 5.18 -16.24 -3.62
N TRP A 224 4.12 -16.20 -2.82
CA TRP A 224 3.67 -14.94 -2.19
C TRP A 224 4.75 -14.26 -1.32
N GLN A 225 5.69 -15.03 -0.77
CA GLN A 225 6.82 -14.52 0.01
C GLN A 225 7.74 -13.61 -0.80
N ASP A 226 7.80 -13.81 -2.12
CA ASP A 226 8.64 -13.03 -3.01
C ASP A 226 8.25 -11.55 -3.05
N VAL A 227 7.01 -11.22 -2.69
CA VAL A 227 6.55 -9.84 -2.49
C VAL A 227 7.40 -9.11 -1.44
N PHE A 228 7.77 -9.81 -0.36
CA PHE A 228 8.63 -9.25 0.69
C PHE A 228 10.11 -9.26 0.31
N TYR A 229 10.60 -10.33 -0.32
CA TYR A 229 11.98 -10.39 -0.81
C TYR A 229 12.26 -9.34 -1.88
N GLY A 230 11.29 -9.05 -2.74
CA GLY A 230 11.42 -8.10 -3.85
C GLY A 230 11.73 -6.67 -3.41
N VAL A 231 11.32 -6.26 -2.22
CA VAL A 231 11.59 -4.92 -1.70
C VAL A 231 12.95 -4.80 -1.01
N VAL A 232 13.53 -5.91 -0.53
CA VAL A 232 14.80 -5.92 0.24
C VAL A 232 15.97 -5.29 -0.50
N PRO A 233 16.23 -5.56 -1.80
CA PRO A 233 17.33 -4.94 -2.52
C PRO A 233 17.26 -3.41 -2.56
N PHE A 234 16.06 -2.86 -2.75
CA PHE A 234 15.82 -1.41 -2.79
C PHE A 234 16.02 -0.79 -1.41
N ALA A 235 15.53 -1.45 -0.36
CA ALA A 235 15.72 -1.02 1.03
C ALA A 235 17.20 -1.08 1.44
N ALA A 236 17.93 -2.12 1.04
CA ALA A 236 19.36 -2.27 1.32
C ALA A 236 20.18 -1.19 0.60
N LEU A 237 19.85 -0.89 -0.67
CA LEU A 237 20.48 0.21 -1.41
C LEU A 237 20.21 1.56 -0.73
N ALA A 238 18.97 1.80 -0.28
CA ALA A 238 18.61 3.01 0.45
C ALA A 238 19.35 3.11 1.79
N ALA A 239 19.47 2.00 2.54
CA ALA A 239 20.20 1.96 3.82
C ALA A 239 21.69 2.24 3.63
N PHE A 240 22.30 1.63 2.62
CA PHE A 240 23.70 1.89 2.26
C PHE A 240 23.92 3.35 1.86
N ALA A 241 23.05 3.89 0.99
CA ALA A 241 23.12 5.28 0.57
C ALA A 241 22.89 6.26 1.73
N ALA A 242 21.98 5.95 2.67
CA ALA A 242 21.75 6.75 3.86
C ALA A 242 22.97 6.79 4.77
N TRP A 243 23.59 5.62 4.99
CA TRP A 243 24.82 5.54 5.77
C TRP A 243 25.98 6.30 5.14
N TRP A 244 26.07 6.30 3.83
CA TRP A 244 27.20 6.92 3.11
C TRP A 244 27.04 8.42 2.86
N LEU A 245 25.81 8.89 2.50
CA LEU A 245 25.59 10.26 2.03
C LEU A 245 25.18 11.23 3.15
N LEU A 246 24.45 10.76 4.17
CA LEU A 246 23.95 11.63 5.23
C LEU A 246 25.08 12.04 6.18
N PRO A 247 25.10 13.32 6.62
CA PRO A 247 26.08 13.78 7.58
C PRO A 247 25.90 13.09 8.94
N ASP A 248 27.01 12.85 9.61
CA ASP A 248 27.01 12.40 11.01
C ASP A 248 26.77 13.65 11.87
N ALA A 249 25.56 13.81 12.34
CA ALA A 249 25.21 14.89 13.26
C ALA A 249 25.43 14.40 14.70
N GLU A 250 26.04 15.22 15.53
CA GLU A 250 26.15 14.93 16.97
C GLU A 250 24.74 14.90 17.58
N PRO A 251 24.48 13.94 18.48
CA PRO A 251 23.23 13.90 19.23
C PRO A 251 23.00 15.20 20.00
N SER A 252 21.82 15.77 19.87
CA SER A 252 21.48 16.97 20.65
C SER A 252 21.43 16.61 22.15
N ARG A 253 22.08 17.41 22.98
CA ARG A 253 22.03 17.26 24.46
C ARG A 253 20.60 17.43 25.00
N ASP A 254 19.75 18.20 24.34
CA ASP A 254 18.34 18.39 24.68
C ASP A 254 17.48 17.15 24.44
N ALA A 255 17.98 16.19 23.62
CA ALA A 255 17.33 14.89 23.40
C ALA A 255 17.60 13.88 24.53
N ALA A 256 18.27 14.27 25.63
CA ALA A 256 18.53 13.38 26.77
C ALA A 256 17.25 12.88 27.45
N GLN A 257 16.18 13.66 27.43
CA GLN A 257 14.87 13.26 27.97
C GLN A 257 14.06 12.53 26.89
N ALA A 258 13.98 11.19 27.03
CA ALA A 258 13.05 10.42 26.19
C ALA A 258 11.61 10.89 26.47
N PRO A 259 10.77 11.08 25.42
CA PRO A 259 9.37 11.35 25.64
C PRO A 259 8.76 10.21 26.46
N ALA A 260 7.83 10.56 27.35
CA ALA A 260 7.17 9.60 28.24
C ALA A 260 6.62 8.42 27.42
N ILE A 261 6.92 7.21 27.84
CA ILE A 261 6.45 5.98 27.16
C ILE A 261 4.93 5.84 27.33
N GLY A 262 4.36 6.33 28.45
CA GLY A 262 2.94 6.23 28.76
C GLY A 262 2.01 6.71 27.66
N PRO A 263 2.14 7.93 27.15
CA PRO A 263 1.30 8.42 26.05
C PRO A 263 1.45 7.62 24.74
N LEU A 264 2.65 7.08 24.47
CA LEU A 264 2.89 6.24 23.30
C LEU A 264 2.18 4.90 23.43
N LEU A 265 2.26 4.26 24.61
CA LEU A 265 1.54 3.01 24.91
C LEU A 265 0.02 3.25 24.90
N LEU A 266 -0.44 4.36 25.49
CA LEU A 266 -1.85 4.74 25.49
C LEU A 266 -2.39 4.83 24.05
N PHE A 267 -1.65 5.53 23.17
CA PHE A 267 -2.02 5.61 21.76
C PHE A 267 -1.97 4.24 21.07
N GLY A 268 -0.92 3.45 21.29
CA GLY A 268 -0.78 2.12 20.70
C GLY A 268 -1.92 1.18 21.11
N VAL A 269 -2.24 1.11 22.39
CA VAL A 269 -3.35 0.28 22.91
C VAL A 269 -4.69 0.77 22.36
N ALA A 270 -4.92 2.10 22.31
CA ALA A 270 -6.14 2.67 21.73
C ALA A 270 -6.33 2.24 20.26
N ILE A 271 -5.27 2.35 19.44
CA ILE A 271 -5.34 1.98 18.03
C ILE A 271 -5.51 0.47 17.86
N VAL A 272 -4.81 -0.36 18.65
CA VAL A 272 -4.99 -1.83 18.62
C VAL A 272 -6.43 -2.18 18.96
N ALA A 273 -6.99 -1.62 20.04
CA ALA A 273 -8.37 -1.88 20.46
C ALA A 273 -9.38 -1.49 19.35
N LEU A 274 -9.22 -0.31 18.75
CA LEU A 274 -10.10 0.14 17.66
C LEU A 274 -9.96 -0.73 16.40
N GLN A 275 -8.74 -1.12 16.05
CA GLN A 275 -8.50 -1.98 14.89
C GLN A 275 -9.04 -3.40 15.11
N THR A 276 -8.88 -3.95 16.32
CA THR A 276 -9.45 -5.25 16.68
C THR A 276 -10.98 -5.18 16.68
N ALA A 277 -11.58 -4.13 17.29
CA ALA A 277 -13.02 -3.92 17.25
C ALA A 277 -13.53 -3.88 15.80
N LEU A 278 -12.84 -3.17 14.93
CA LEU A 278 -13.20 -3.10 13.51
C LEU A 278 -13.06 -4.44 12.80
N SER A 279 -11.98 -5.19 13.05
CA SER A 279 -11.76 -6.51 12.44
C SER A 279 -12.77 -7.55 12.89
N GLU A 280 -13.14 -7.54 14.19
CA GLU A 280 -14.12 -8.44 14.78
C GLU A 280 -15.58 -8.03 14.46
N ALA A 281 -15.83 -6.77 14.12
CA ALA A 281 -17.17 -6.26 13.82
C ALA A 281 -17.89 -7.07 12.73
N ARG A 282 -17.14 -7.69 11.83
CA ARG A 282 -17.66 -8.54 10.77
C ARG A 282 -18.33 -9.82 11.26
N PHE A 283 -17.84 -10.39 12.37
CA PHE A 283 -18.22 -11.74 12.81
C PHE A 283 -19.05 -11.71 14.08
N ASP A 284 -18.74 -10.77 14.98
CA ASP A 284 -19.25 -10.75 16.34
C ASP A 284 -20.37 -9.72 16.55
N VAL A 285 -20.79 -8.98 15.51
CA VAL A 285 -21.91 -8.01 15.65
C VAL A 285 -23.18 -8.66 16.17
N LEU A 286 -23.48 -9.86 15.71
CA LEU A 286 -24.69 -10.59 16.13
C LEU A 286 -24.44 -11.54 17.30
N SER A 287 -23.24 -12.16 17.35
CA SER A 287 -22.90 -13.17 18.36
C SER A 287 -22.42 -12.56 19.68
N HIS A 288 -21.60 -11.51 19.63
CA HIS A 288 -20.98 -10.89 20.81
C HIS A 288 -21.01 -9.35 20.77
N PRO A 289 -22.19 -8.70 20.60
CA PRO A 289 -22.30 -7.26 20.40
C PRO A 289 -21.74 -6.43 21.57
N LEU A 290 -21.91 -6.91 22.81
CA LEU A 290 -21.41 -6.23 24.00
C LEU A 290 -19.87 -6.21 24.08
N ARG A 291 -19.23 -7.32 23.74
CA ARG A 291 -17.76 -7.41 23.68
C ARG A 291 -17.21 -6.44 22.65
N LEU A 292 -17.82 -6.41 21.46
CA LEU A 292 -17.43 -5.53 20.38
C LEU A 292 -17.60 -4.06 20.75
N ALA A 293 -18.78 -3.72 21.32
CA ALA A 293 -19.06 -2.36 21.80
C ALA A 293 -18.09 -1.93 22.91
N ALA A 294 -17.80 -2.81 23.87
CA ALA A 294 -16.83 -2.54 24.94
C ALA A 294 -15.42 -2.30 24.39
N LEU A 295 -14.99 -3.10 23.40
CA LEU A 295 -13.69 -2.95 22.76
C LEU A 295 -13.59 -1.65 21.96
N ALA A 296 -14.63 -1.30 21.20
CA ALA A 296 -14.69 -0.04 20.47
C ALA A 296 -14.75 1.17 21.43
N ALA A 297 -15.57 1.11 22.47
CA ALA A 297 -15.69 2.17 23.45
C ALA A 297 -14.41 2.38 24.25
N SER A 298 -13.75 1.29 24.69
CA SER A 298 -12.46 1.38 25.39
C SER A 298 -11.38 1.98 24.49
N GLY A 299 -11.29 1.55 23.24
CA GLY A 299 -10.35 2.11 22.27
C GLY A 299 -10.60 3.59 21.99
N ALA A 300 -11.87 3.99 21.83
CA ALA A 300 -12.27 5.39 21.66
C ALA A 300 -11.96 6.24 22.91
N ALA A 301 -12.24 5.71 24.11
CA ALA A 301 -11.93 6.40 25.37
C ALA A 301 -10.42 6.60 25.56
N LEU A 302 -9.61 5.56 25.29
CA LEU A 302 -8.15 5.65 25.36
C LEU A 302 -7.59 6.65 24.34
N LEU A 303 -8.15 6.68 23.13
CA LEU A 303 -7.76 7.67 22.10
C LEU A 303 -8.14 9.09 22.52
N ALA A 304 -9.35 9.27 23.08
CA ALA A 304 -9.78 10.56 23.62
C ALA A 304 -8.88 11.02 24.77
N LEU A 305 -8.52 10.10 25.68
CA LEU A 305 -7.58 10.38 26.77
C LEU A 305 -6.18 10.75 26.24
N PHE A 306 -5.70 10.06 25.19
CA PHE A 306 -4.46 10.44 24.52
C PHE A 306 -4.54 11.86 23.92
N LEU A 307 -5.60 12.18 23.19
CA LEU A 307 -5.80 13.50 22.60
C LEU A 307 -5.90 14.59 23.66
N TRP A 308 -6.63 14.32 24.76
CA TRP A 308 -6.73 15.22 25.91
C TRP A 308 -5.37 15.44 26.56
N HIS A 309 -4.57 14.39 26.78
CA HIS A 309 -3.21 14.49 27.30
C HIS A 309 -2.32 15.33 26.36
N GLN A 310 -2.37 15.07 25.02
CA GLN A 310 -1.57 15.86 24.07
C GLN A 310 -1.98 17.34 24.05
N TRP A 311 -3.24 17.63 24.35
CA TRP A 311 -3.73 19.01 24.40
C TRP A 311 -3.21 19.81 25.61
N HIS A 312 -3.06 19.15 26.76
CA HIS A 312 -2.68 19.81 28.02
C HIS A 312 -1.20 19.69 28.35
N HIS A 313 -0.47 18.78 27.73
CA HIS A 313 0.94 18.54 28.03
C HIS A 313 1.84 19.65 27.45
N GLY A 314 2.81 20.13 28.24
CA GLY A 314 3.72 21.22 27.81
C GLY A 314 4.69 20.86 26.68
N LYS A 315 5.09 19.56 26.56
CA LYS A 315 5.92 19.04 25.47
C LYS A 315 5.20 17.87 24.79
N PRO A 316 4.16 18.12 23.99
CA PRO A 316 3.34 17.07 23.41
C PRO A 316 4.08 16.34 22.26
N LEU A 317 3.77 15.06 22.06
CA LEU A 317 4.21 14.32 20.87
C LEU A 317 3.62 14.94 19.59
N LEU A 318 2.38 15.41 19.68
CA LEU A 318 1.68 16.19 18.64
C LEU A 318 1.19 17.51 19.23
N ALA A 319 1.67 18.63 18.69
CA ALA A 319 1.28 19.97 19.12
C ALA A 319 -0.14 20.32 18.61
N LEU A 320 -1.18 19.63 19.12
CA LEU A 320 -2.56 19.76 18.65
C LEU A 320 -3.10 21.19 18.80
N ARG A 321 -2.68 21.92 19.84
CA ARG A 321 -3.11 23.32 20.06
C ARG A 321 -2.69 24.24 18.92
N ASN A 322 -1.49 24.01 18.34
CA ASN A 322 -0.97 24.81 17.24
C ASN A 322 -1.60 24.43 15.89
N LEU A 323 -2.15 23.21 15.80
CA LEU A 323 -2.74 22.65 14.59
C LEU A 323 -4.24 22.92 14.43
N ARG A 324 -4.84 23.74 15.30
CA ARG A 324 -6.30 24.03 15.31
C ARG A 324 -6.76 24.99 14.20
N HIS A 325 -5.86 25.44 13.32
CA HIS A 325 -6.24 26.33 12.24
C HIS A 325 -7.30 25.68 11.32
N PRO A 326 -8.46 26.34 11.08
CA PRO A 326 -9.58 25.70 10.38
C PRO A 326 -9.27 25.21 8.97
N VAL A 327 -8.40 25.90 8.22
CA VAL A 327 -7.93 25.46 6.91
C VAL A 327 -7.16 24.14 7.02
N TYR A 328 -6.27 24.03 8.02
CA TYR A 328 -5.50 22.83 8.26
C TYR A 328 -6.40 21.63 8.62
N LEU A 329 -7.35 21.83 9.54
CA LEU A 329 -8.30 20.76 9.97
C LEU A 329 -9.19 20.29 8.81
N THR A 330 -9.69 21.23 8.01
CA THR A 330 -10.49 20.90 6.81
C THR A 330 -9.64 20.13 5.80
N GLY A 331 -8.39 20.54 5.59
CA GLY A 331 -7.44 19.82 4.75
C GLY A 331 -7.13 18.42 5.26
N LEU A 332 -6.96 18.26 6.58
CA LEU A 332 -6.71 16.96 7.20
C LEU A 332 -7.92 16.01 7.05
N ALA A 333 -9.15 16.52 7.19
CA ALA A 333 -10.36 15.76 6.94
C ALA A 333 -10.46 15.33 5.47
N MET A 334 -10.14 16.22 4.52
CA MET A 334 -10.09 15.87 3.10
C MET A 334 -9.00 14.84 2.77
N TYR A 335 -7.84 14.88 3.46
CA TYR A 335 -6.83 13.82 3.36
C TYR A 335 -7.37 12.48 3.82
N PHE A 336 -8.12 12.44 4.93
CA PHE A 336 -8.72 11.19 5.41
C PHE A 336 -9.68 10.60 4.38
N VAL A 337 -10.60 11.43 3.85
CA VAL A 337 -11.57 11.01 2.85
C VAL A 337 -10.87 10.53 1.57
N TYR A 338 -9.86 11.28 1.11
CA TYR A 338 -9.06 10.87 -0.05
C TYR A 338 -8.40 9.52 0.14
N TYR A 339 -7.69 9.33 1.27
CA TYR A 339 -7.00 8.06 1.53
C TYR A 339 -7.98 6.91 1.75
N LEU A 340 -9.13 7.17 2.37
CA LEU A 340 -10.19 6.18 2.54
C LEU A 340 -10.70 5.68 1.18
N ILE A 341 -11.13 6.57 0.30
CA ILE A 341 -11.66 6.22 -1.03
C ILE A 341 -10.56 5.53 -1.87
N ASN A 342 -9.35 6.09 -1.90
CA ASN A 342 -8.26 5.55 -2.70
C ASN A 342 -7.84 4.14 -2.26
N ASN A 343 -7.70 3.91 -0.95
CA ASN A 343 -7.28 2.61 -0.42
C ASN A 343 -8.42 1.57 -0.50
N LEU A 344 -9.68 1.99 -0.27
CA LEU A 344 -10.83 1.11 -0.43
C LEU A 344 -10.95 0.61 -1.88
N SER A 345 -10.86 1.53 -2.86
CA SER A 345 -10.84 1.17 -4.27
C SER A 345 -9.59 0.35 -4.65
N GLY A 346 -8.45 0.62 -4.01
CA GLY A 346 -7.21 -0.14 -4.21
C GLY A 346 -7.28 -1.57 -3.70
N TYR A 347 -7.97 -1.79 -2.57
CA TYR A 347 -8.24 -3.11 -2.01
C TYR A 347 -9.26 -3.90 -2.85
N LEU A 348 -10.32 -3.24 -3.30
CA LEU A 348 -11.42 -3.87 -4.01
C LEU A 348 -11.06 -4.29 -5.44
N PHE A 349 -10.26 -3.49 -6.15
CA PHE A 349 -10.02 -3.70 -7.58
C PHE A 349 -9.35 -5.04 -7.92
N PRO A 350 -8.29 -5.51 -7.22
CA PRO A 350 -7.71 -6.83 -7.49
C PRO A 350 -8.72 -7.97 -7.28
N ILE A 351 -9.52 -7.88 -6.23
CA ILE A 351 -10.56 -8.89 -5.93
C ILE A 351 -11.63 -8.91 -7.03
N TYR A 352 -12.06 -7.72 -7.47
CA TYR A 352 -13.03 -7.57 -8.55
C TYR A 352 -12.50 -8.14 -9.87
N ALA A 353 -11.30 -7.75 -10.28
CA ALA A 353 -10.72 -8.15 -11.56
C ALA A 353 -10.33 -9.63 -11.60
N GLU A 354 -9.67 -10.13 -10.55
CA GLU A 354 -9.14 -11.49 -10.51
C GLU A 354 -10.19 -12.52 -10.09
N GLN A 355 -10.88 -12.28 -8.96
CA GLN A 355 -11.74 -13.29 -8.36
C GLN A 355 -13.19 -13.22 -8.86
N ALA A 356 -13.70 -12.04 -9.25
CA ALA A 356 -15.04 -11.91 -9.76
C ALA A 356 -15.11 -12.01 -11.30
N LEU A 357 -14.22 -11.31 -12.01
CA LEU A 357 -14.18 -11.36 -13.48
C LEU A 357 -13.26 -12.46 -14.04
N GLY A 358 -12.44 -13.11 -13.20
CA GLY A 358 -11.56 -14.20 -13.62
C GLY A 358 -10.35 -13.75 -14.47
N LEU A 359 -9.94 -12.49 -14.39
CA LEU A 359 -8.79 -12.00 -15.13
C LEU A 359 -7.47 -12.56 -14.57
N PRO A 360 -6.47 -12.80 -15.41
CA PRO A 360 -5.14 -13.19 -14.97
C PRO A 360 -4.53 -12.13 -14.04
N LEU A 361 -3.79 -12.57 -13.02
CA LEU A 361 -3.11 -11.70 -12.05
C LEU A 361 -2.22 -10.67 -12.73
N GLN A 362 -1.47 -11.07 -13.77
CA GLN A 362 -0.59 -10.19 -14.52
C GLN A 362 -1.37 -9.05 -15.22
N THR A 363 -2.51 -9.38 -15.84
CA THR A 363 -3.40 -8.39 -16.46
C THR A 363 -3.94 -7.41 -15.40
N THR A 364 -4.38 -7.92 -14.25
CA THR A 364 -4.84 -7.11 -13.10
C THR A 364 -3.73 -6.18 -12.61
N GLY A 365 -2.49 -6.67 -12.52
CA GLY A 365 -1.32 -5.88 -12.15
C GLY A 365 -1.04 -4.74 -13.13
N TRP A 366 -1.06 -5.01 -14.43
CA TRP A 366 -0.88 -3.99 -15.47
C TRP A 366 -2.00 -2.96 -15.49
N LEU A 367 -3.25 -3.38 -15.30
CA LEU A 367 -4.38 -2.47 -15.18
C LEU A 367 -4.24 -1.52 -13.98
N ASN A 368 -3.87 -2.02 -12.81
CA ASN A 368 -3.58 -1.17 -11.65
C ASN A 368 -2.40 -0.21 -11.90
N THR A 369 -1.37 -0.69 -12.60
CA THR A 369 -0.22 0.13 -13.05
C THR A 369 -0.67 1.26 -13.96
N LEU A 370 -1.62 1.03 -14.86
CA LEU A 370 -2.20 2.06 -15.72
C LEU A 370 -2.80 3.21 -14.90
N SER A 371 -3.60 2.92 -13.87
CA SER A 371 -4.18 3.95 -12.98
C SER A 371 -3.11 4.82 -12.34
N ALA A 372 -2.05 4.20 -11.84
CA ALA A 372 -0.95 4.92 -11.21
C ALA A 372 -0.09 5.69 -12.25
N ALA A 373 0.07 5.16 -13.47
CA ALA A 373 0.75 5.85 -14.57
C ALA A 373 -0.01 7.12 -15.01
N VAL A 374 -1.35 7.04 -15.10
CA VAL A 374 -2.20 8.21 -15.35
C VAL A 374 -2.00 9.27 -14.28
N SER A 375 -1.90 8.84 -12.99
CA SER A 375 -1.59 9.76 -11.89
C SER A 375 -0.21 10.39 -12.07
N LEU A 376 0.82 9.63 -12.45
CA LEU A 376 2.18 10.14 -12.65
C LEU A 376 2.23 11.19 -13.78
N VAL A 377 1.61 10.89 -14.92
CA VAL A 377 1.50 11.84 -16.06
C VAL A 377 0.70 13.08 -15.66
N GLY A 378 -0.42 12.88 -14.98
CA GLY A 378 -1.27 13.97 -14.49
C GLY A 378 -0.53 14.90 -13.53
N ILE A 379 0.37 14.37 -12.66
CA ILE A 379 1.23 15.18 -11.80
C ILE A 379 2.17 16.06 -12.63
N ALA A 380 2.81 15.49 -13.65
CA ALA A 380 3.71 16.26 -14.52
C ALA A 380 2.97 17.41 -15.22
N ILE A 381 1.74 17.16 -15.69
CA ILE A 381 0.87 18.18 -16.29
C ILE A 381 0.46 19.22 -15.24
N TYR A 382 0.01 18.79 -14.06
CA TYR A 382 -0.39 19.69 -12.99
C TYR A 382 0.75 20.63 -12.59
N LEU A 383 1.97 20.12 -12.39
CA LEU A 383 3.13 20.92 -12.00
C LEU A 383 3.48 22.00 -13.03
N LYS A 384 3.21 21.75 -14.33
CA LYS A 384 3.38 22.75 -15.39
C LYS A 384 2.24 23.78 -15.43
N SER A 385 1.03 23.37 -15.03
CA SER A 385 -0.20 24.19 -15.13
C SER A 385 -0.60 24.85 -13.82
N ALA A 386 0.05 24.51 -12.70
CA ALA A 386 -0.36 24.93 -11.35
C ALA A 386 -0.43 26.45 -11.17
N SER A 387 0.45 27.21 -11.86
CA SER A 387 0.44 28.68 -11.86
C SER A 387 -0.75 29.30 -12.60
N ARG A 388 -1.36 28.53 -13.55
CA ARG A 388 -2.52 28.97 -14.35
C ARG A 388 -3.86 28.67 -13.67
N LEU A 389 -3.85 27.92 -12.57
CA LEU A 389 -5.04 27.50 -11.83
C LEU A 389 -5.16 28.31 -10.52
N PRO A 390 -5.79 29.50 -10.54
CA PRO A 390 -5.86 30.37 -9.36
C PRO A 390 -6.71 29.74 -8.25
N ARG A 391 -7.79 29.04 -8.63
CA ARG A 391 -8.69 28.36 -7.67
C ARG A 391 -8.49 26.85 -7.76
N LYS A 392 -8.18 26.20 -6.64
CA LYS A 392 -7.90 24.77 -6.57
C LYS A 392 -9.13 23.94 -6.19
N LYS A 393 -10.11 24.55 -5.57
CA LYS A 393 -11.37 23.94 -5.13
C LYS A 393 -12.16 23.27 -6.27
N PRO A 394 -12.41 23.93 -7.44
CA PRO A 394 -13.11 23.29 -8.56
C PRO A 394 -12.40 22.04 -9.06
N LEU A 395 -11.05 22.06 -9.10
CA LEU A 395 -10.26 20.90 -9.52
C LEU A 395 -10.44 19.72 -8.57
N MET A 396 -10.39 19.95 -7.24
CA MET A 396 -10.61 18.90 -6.24
C MET A 396 -12.04 18.34 -6.32
N THR A 397 -13.03 19.20 -6.48
CA THR A 397 -14.44 18.77 -6.67
C THR A 397 -14.59 17.95 -7.94
N ALA A 398 -14.03 18.40 -9.08
CA ALA A 398 -14.04 17.65 -10.32
C ALA A 398 -13.35 16.28 -10.17
N GLY A 399 -12.23 16.20 -9.44
CA GLY A 399 -11.56 14.94 -9.14
C GLY A 399 -12.42 13.97 -8.34
N LEU A 400 -13.16 14.45 -7.34
CA LEU A 400 -14.12 13.63 -6.57
C LEU A 400 -15.30 13.15 -7.44
N LEU A 401 -15.82 14.00 -8.34
CA LEU A 401 -16.85 13.62 -9.29
C LEU A 401 -16.34 12.59 -10.31
N VAL A 402 -15.11 12.74 -10.80
CA VAL A 402 -14.47 11.74 -11.68
C VAL A 402 -14.35 10.40 -10.96
N MET A 403 -13.97 10.38 -9.67
CA MET A 403 -13.93 9.14 -8.89
C MET A 403 -15.33 8.53 -8.72
N ALA A 404 -16.35 9.35 -8.45
CA ALA A 404 -17.72 8.89 -8.37
C ALA A 404 -18.19 8.26 -9.71
N GLY A 405 -17.89 8.91 -10.84
CA GLY A 405 -18.16 8.37 -12.16
C GLY A 405 -17.42 7.07 -12.45
N ALA A 406 -16.13 6.99 -12.10
CA ALA A 406 -15.34 5.78 -12.26
C ALA A 406 -15.86 4.61 -11.41
N ALA A 407 -16.23 4.86 -10.15
CA ALA A 407 -16.81 3.85 -9.28
C ALA A 407 -18.20 3.41 -9.77
N TRP A 408 -19.02 4.37 -10.21
CA TRP A 408 -20.31 4.06 -10.84
C TRP A 408 -20.13 3.23 -12.11
N TRP A 409 -19.13 3.53 -12.93
CA TRP A 409 -18.77 2.74 -14.12
C TRP A 409 -18.46 1.29 -13.75
N PHE A 410 -17.57 1.06 -12.79
CA PHE A 410 -17.26 -0.30 -12.30
C PHE A 410 -18.49 -1.05 -11.79
N SER A 411 -19.47 -0.37 -11.19
CA SER A 411 -20.69 -0.99 -10.67
C SER A 411 -21.72 -1.37 -11.75
N ARG A 412 -21.43 -1.10 -13.01
CA ARG A 412 -22.32 -1.36 -14.16
C ARG A 412 -21.68 -2.24 -15.23
N LEU A 413 -20.45 -2.67 -15.03
CA LEU A 413 -19.77 -3.52 -15.99
C LEU A 413 -20.38 -4.91 -15.99
N PRO A 414 -20.62 -5.51 -17.18
CA PRO A 414 -21.09 -6.88 -17.28
C PRO A 414 -20.01 -7.89 -16.87
N PRO A 415 -20.38 -9.15 -16.56
CA PRO A 415 -19.43 -10.20 -16.16
C PRO A 415 -18.35 -10.53 -17.19
N ASP A 416 -18.62 -10.26 -18.46
CA ASP A 416 -17.75 -10.44 -19.62
C ASP A 416 -17.05 -9.17 -20.06
N ALA A 417 -16.98 -8.15 -19.17
CA ALA A 417 -16.35 -6.87 -19.46
C ALA A 417 -14.90 -7.04 -19.96
N ASP A 418 -14.61 -6.40 -21.07
CA ASP A 418 -13.27 -6.42 -21.66
C ASP A 418 -12.26 -5.57 -20.86
N VAL A 419 -10.98 -5.78 -21.14
CA VAL A 419 -9.88 -5.05 -20.50
C VAL A 419 -9.96 -3.55 -20.76
N GLY A 420 -10.50 -3.15 -21.92
CA GLY A 420 -10.68 -1.73 -22.28
C GLY A 420 -11.71 -1.04 -21.38
N ALA A 421 -12.83 -1.71 -21.09
CA ALA A 421 -13.86 -1.17 -20.20
C ALA A 421 -13.32 -0.94 -18.77
N LEU A 422 -12.49 -1.88 -18.27
CA LEU A 422 -11.83 -1.73 -16.98
C LEU A 422 -10.79 -0.60 -16.98
N ALA A 423 -10.05 -0.45 -18.09
CA ALA A 423 -9.03 0.60 -18.24
C ALA A 423 -9.64 2.01 -18.10
N TRP A 424 -10.83 2.28 -18.65
CA TRP A 424 -11.50 3.57 -18.53
C TRP A 424 -11.81 3.94 -17.08
N GLY A 425 -12.34 3.01 -16.28
CA GLY A 425 -12.57 3.24 -14.85
C GLY A 425 -11.27 3.55 -14.09
N LEU A 426 -10.18 2.85 -14.45
CA LEU A 426 -8.85 3.05 -13.83
C LEU A 426 -8.20 4.38 -14.25
N VAL A 427 -8.43 4.86 -15.46
CA VAL A 427 -8.04 6.22 -15.87
C VAL A 427 -8.74 7.24 -14.98
N GLY A 428 -10.05 7.09 -14.74
CA GLY A 428 -10.81 7.95 -13.83
C GLY A 428 -10.23 7.93 -12.40
N LYS A 429 -9.92 6.75 -11.86
CA LYS A 429 -9.25 6.60 -10.55
C LYS A 429 -7.89 7.29 -10.52
N GLY A 430 -7.10 7.18 -11.58
CA GLY A 430 -5.79 7.83 -11.69
C GLY A 430 -5.90 9.35 -11.69
N LEU A 431 -6.85 9.90 -12.43
CA LEU A 431 -7.14 11.34 -12.47
C LEU A 431 -7.60 11.87 -11.10
N PHE A 432 -8.49 11.14 -10.40
CA PHE A 432 -8.88 11.46 -9.02
C PHE A 432 -7.66 11.62 -8.13
N GLY A 433 -6.69 10.69 -8.20
CA GLY A 433 -5.46 10.74 -7.43
C GLY A 433 -4.74 12.09 -7.54
N VAL A 434 -4.58 12.60 -8.76
CA VAL A 434 -3.87 13.86 -9.02
C VAL A 434 -4.70 15.08 -8.65
N MET A 435 -5.95 15.11 -9.14
CA MET A 435 -6.81 16.28 -9.02
C MET A 435 -7.17 16.63 -7.56
N VAL A 436 -7.04 15.66 -6.65
CA VAL A 436 -7.37 15.84 -5.24
C VAL A 436 -6.13 15.95 -4.36
N ILE A 437 -5.17 14.98 -4.43
CA ILE A 437 -4.07 14.90 -3.45
C ILE A 437 -3.09 16.08 -3.53
N ILE A 438 -2.77 16.56 -4.75
CA ILE A 438 -1.75 17.59 -4.91
C ILE A 438 -2.27 18.97 -4.49
N PRO A 439 -3.48 19.41 -4.90
CA PRO A 439 -4.05 20.65 -4.40
C PRO A 439 -4.23 20.65 -2.88
N ILE A 440 -4.75 19.54 -2.30
CA ILE A 440 -4.86 19.42 -0.84
C ILE A 440 -3.50 19.61 -0.17
N ALA A 441 -2.43 18.98 -0.70
CA ALA A 441 -1.09 19.11 -0.15
C ALA A 441 -0.60 20.57 -0.13
N GLY A 442 -0.91 21.33 -1.16
CA GLY A 442 -0.53 22.73 -1.25
C GLY A 442 -1.33 23.67 -0.33
N LEU A 443 -2.60 23.37 -0.10
CA LEU A 443 -3.50 24.23 0.68
C LEU A 443 -3.45 23.95 2.18
N THR A 444 -3.41 22.69 2.59
CA THR A 444 -3.50 22.26 4.00
C THR A 444 -2.40 22.84 4.87
N PHE A 445 -1.17 22.90 4.37
CA PHE A 445 -0.01 23.33 5.15
C PHE A 445 0.32 24.83 5.02
N ARG A 446 -0.43 25.56 4.19
CA ARG A 446 -0.20 26.99 3.95
C ARG A 446 -0.27 27.87 5.21
N PRO A 447 -1.23 27.62 6.15
CA PRO A 447 -1.34 28.47 7.35
C PRO A 447 -0.38 28.09 8.48
N LEU A 448 0.44 27.02 8.34
CA LEU A 448 1.33 26.56 9.39
C LEU A 448 2.67 27.28 9.35
N SER A 449 3.20 27.62 10.52
CA SER A 449 4.57 28.09 10.69
C SER A 449 5.59 27.01 10.27
N VAL A 450 6.85 27.41 10.07
CA VAL A 450 7.94 26.46 9.75
C VAL A 450 8.12 25.42 10.87
N GLU A 451 7.92 25.82 12.12
CA GLU A 451 8.03 24.97 13.32
C GLU A 451 6.87 23.98 13.39
N ASP A 452 5.62 24.45 13.16
CA ASP A 452 4.41 23.62 13.21
C ASP A 452 4.28 22.70 12.00
N PHE A 453 4.96 22.99 10.89
CA PHE A 453 4.93 22.16 9.68
C PHE A 453 5.30 20.70 9.96
N ALA A 454 6.33 20.46 10.78
CA ALA A 454 6.74 19.09 11.11
C ALA A 454 5.67 18.35 11.93
N HIS A 455 5.00 19.03 12.86
CA HIS A 455 3.88 18.49 13.63
C HIS A 455 2.66 18.22 12.74
N GLY A 456 2.31 19.18 11.87
CA GLY A 456 1.22 19.02 10.92
C GLY A 456 1.47 17.89 9.93
N TYR A 457 2.69 17.74 9.42
CA TYR A 457 3.03 16.66 8.49
C TYR A 457 2.99 15.27 9.13
N ARG A 458 3.38 15.15 10.41
CA ARG A 458 3.22 13.92 11.20
C ARG A 458 1.73 13.58 11.40
N SER A 459 0.91 14.54 11.81
CA SER A 459 -0.54 14.33 11.97
C SER A 459 -1.20 13.87 10.68
N LYS A 460 -0.84 14.45 9.54
CA LYS A 460 -1.31 14.02 8.22
C LYS A 460 -0.89 12.58 7.91
N ASN A 461 0.33 12.18 8.26
CA ASN A 461 0.79 10.81 8.02
C ASN A 461 0.16 9.78 8.97
N LEU A 462 -0.13 10.17 10.21
CA LEU A 462 -0.97 9.35 11.11
C LEU A 462 -2.35 9.16 10.51
N MET A 463 -2.97 10.23 9.99
CA MET A 463 -4.28 10.15 9.34
C MET A 463 -4.26 9.25 8.10
N ARG A 464 -3.16 9.27 7.31
CA ARG A 464 -2.95 8.34 6.19
C ARG A 464 -2.96 6.88 6.65
N GLN A 465 -2.25 6.55 7.72
CA GLN A 465 -2.18 5.19 8.24
C GLN A 465 -3.52 4.71 8.80
N ILE A 466 -4.21 5.59 9.55
CA ILE A 466 -5.56 5.31 10.07
C ILE A 466 -6.53 5.06 8.92
N ALA A 467 -6.56 5.95 7.92
CA ALA A 467 -7.45 5.83 6.78
C ALA A 467 -7.16 4.57 5.95
N SER A 468 -5.88 4.23 5.74
CA SER A 468 -5.49 3.03 4.99
C SER A 468 -5.93 1.75 5.71
N SER A 469 -5.65 1.65 7.01
CA SER A 469 -6.03 0.49 7.82
C SER A 469 -7.55 0.36 7.94
N PHE A 470 -8.24 1.48 8.16
CA PHE A 470 -9.70 1.52 8.22
C PHE A 470 -10.33 1.12 6.88
N ALA A 471 -9.79 1.59 5.75
CA ALA A 471 -10.28 1.24 4.42
C ALA A 471 -10.18 -0.27 4.14
N SER A 472 -9.06 -0.90 4.49
CA SER A 472 -8.86 -2.34 4.28
C SER A 472 -9.82 -3.17 5.12
N ALA A 473 -9.99 -2.83 6.40
CA ALA A 473 -10.91 -3.52 7.30
C ALA A 473 -12.36 -3.31 6.87
N LEU A 474 -12.77 -2.06 6.59
CA LEU A 474 -14.11 -1.73 6.11
C LEU A 474 -14.42 -2.45 4.79
N GLY A 475 -13.47 -2.45 3.84
CA GLY A 475 -13.62 -3.14 2.57
C GLY A 475 -13.84 -4.64 2.74
N ALA A 476 -13.06 -5.28 3.61
CA ALA A 476 -13.19 -6.71 3.90
C ALA A 476 -14.56 -7.04 4.53
N ILE A 477 -14.98 -6.23 5.53
CA ILE A 477 -16.27 -6.40 6.21
C ILE A 477 -17.44 -6.25 5.24
N LEU A 478 -17.46 -5.15 4.50
CA LEU A 478 -18.57 -4.83 3.60
C LEU A 478 -18.66 -5.86 2.46
N LEU A 479 -17.51 -6.23 1.88
CA LEU A 479 -17.46 -7.20 0.78
C LEU A 479 -18.03 -8.55 1.23
N GLN A 480 -17.58 -9.07 2.37
CA GLN A 480 -18.04 -10.39 2.81
C GLN A 480 -19.51 -10.38 3.24
N ASN A 481 -19.95 -9.38 4.02
CA ASN A 481 -21.35 -9.33 4.43
C ASN A 481 -22.26 -9.26 3.20
N ARG A 482 -21.86 -8.47 2.19
CA ARG A 482 -22.63 -8.37 0.96
C ARG A 482 -22.57 -9.62 0.12
N GLN A 483 -21.38 -10.24 -0.03
CA GLN A 483 -21.22 -11.52 -0.73
C GLN A 483 -22.07 -12.61 -0.09
N PHE A 484 -22.08 -12.71 1.24
CA PHE A 484 -22.90 -13.68 1.96
C PHE A 484 -24.41 -13.45 1.71
N ALA A 485 -24.90 -12.23 1.83
CA ALA A 485 -26.30 -11.90 1.59
C ALA A 485 -26.73 -12.20 0.14
N VAL A 486 -25.88 -11.84 -0.83
CA VAL A 486 -26.16 -12.12 -2.26
C VAL A 486 -26.10 -13.62 -2.54
N HIS A 487 -25.11 -14.34 -1.98
CA HIS A 487 -24.99 -15.78 -2.12
C HIS A 487 -26.27 -16.50 -1.62
N GLN A 488 -26.76 -16.14 -0.42
CA GLN A 488 -28.02 -16.70 0.07
C GLN A 488 -29.19 -16.39 -0.87
N GLY A 489 -29.32 -15.15 -1.33
CA GLY A 489 -30.37 -14.78 -2.28
C GLY A 489 -30.34 -15.57 -3.60
N ILE A 490 -29.13 -15.90 -4.12
CA ILE A 490 -28.98 -16.74 -5.32
C ILE A 490 -29.38 -18.17 -5.00
N VAL A 491 -28.95 -18.74 -3.88
CA VAL A 491 -29.31 -20.10 -3.45
C VAL A 491 -30.82 -20.24 -3.26
N ASP A 492 -31.45 -19.28 -2.60
CA ASP A 492 -32.91 -19.25 -2.43
C ASP A 492 -33.64 -19.16 -3.77
N ALA A 493 -33.12 -18.35 -4.72
CA ALA A 493 -33.68 -18.25 -6.07
C ALA A 493 -33.57 -19.55 -6.86
N LEU A 494 -32.46 -20.28 -6.71
CA LEU A 494 -32.28 -21.61 -7.32
C LEU A 494 -33.22 -22.65 -6.68
N GLY A 495 -33.39 -22.62 -5.35
CA GLY A 495 -34.33 -23.48 -4.62
C GLY A 495 -35.79 -23.23 -4.99
N ASN A 496 -36.15 -21.99 -5.28
CA ASN A 496 -37.51 -21.61 -5.73
C ASN A 496 -37.80 -21.98 -7.20
N ARG A 497 -36.79 -22.42 -7.97
CA ARG A 497 -36.91 -22.86 -9.37
C ARG A 497 -36.27 -24.24 -9.58
N PRO A 498 -36.78 -25.27 -8.90
CA PRO A 498 -36.13 -26.58 -8.90
C PRO A 498 -36.05 -27.19 -10.31
N GLU A 499 -37.10 -27.06 -11.11
CA GLU A 499 -37.13 -27.59 -12.48
C GLU A 499 -36.01 -27.05 -13.39
N GLN A 500 -35.77 -25.72 -13.33
CA GLN A 500 -34.72 -25.08 -14.11
C GLN A 500 -33.32 -25.49 -13.61
N THR A 501 -33.14 -25.57 -12.30
CA THR A 501 -31.89 -25.98 -11.67
C THR A 501 -31.56 -27.44 -12.01
N GLU A 502 -32.54 -28.34 -11.94
CA GLU A 502 -32.40 -29.75 -12.35
C GLU A 502 -32.12 -29.89 -13.86
N GLN A 503 -32.81 -29.12 -14.70
CA GLN A 503 -32.58 -29.15 -16.14
C GLN A 503 -31.13 -28.70 -16.47
N TRP A 504 -30.65 -27.66 -15.81
CA TRP A 504 -29.24 -27.21 -15.96
C TRP A 504 -28.27 -28.31 -15.50
N MET A 505 -28.52 -28.92 -14.33
CA MET A 505 -27.71 -30.03 -13.80
C MET A 505 -27.66 -31.21 -14.77
N ARG A 506 -28.81 -31.66 -15.26
CA ARG A 506 -28.88 -32.78 -16.23
C ARG A 506 -28.13 -32.47 -17.53
N THR A 507 -28.23 -31.23 -18.03
CA THR A 507 -27.50 -30.80 -19.23
C THR A 507 -25.99 -30.85 -19.01
N MET A 508 -25.51 -30.37 -17.84
CA MET A 508 -24.10 -30.38 -17.49
C MET A 508 -23.59 -31.81 -17.29
N GLU A 509 -24.35 -32.67 -16.58
CA GLU A 509 -24.02 -34.08 -16.38
C GLU A 509 -23.94 -34.84 -17.71
N GLY A 510 -24.90 -34.63 -18.62
CA GLY A 510 -24.86 -35.17 -19.96
C GLY A 510 -23.64 -34.75 -20.77
N THR A 511 -23.26 -33.48 -20.67
CA THR A 511 -22.05 -32.96 -21.33
C THR A 511 -20.76 -33.59 -20.76
N LEU A 512 -20.71 -33.80 -19.46
CA LEU A 512 -19.58 -34.44 -18.78
C LEU A 512 -19.50 -35.93 -19.06
N ALA A 513 -20.63 -36.61 -19.08
CA ALA A 513 -20.72 -38.02 -19.46
C ALA A 513 -20.28 -38.26 -20.92
N ALA A 514 -20.67 -37.37 -21.84
CA ALA A 514 -20.20 -37.43 -23.23
C ALA A 514 -18.67 -37.23 -23.37
N ARG A 515 -18.01 -36.65 -22.35
CA ARG A 515 -16.55 -36.53 -22.26
C ARG A 515 -15.88 -37.70 -21.53
N GLY A 516 -16.63 -38.72 -21.14
CA GLY A 516 -16.11 -39.98 -20.56
C GLY A 516 -16.08 -40.01 -19.04
N LEU A 517 -16.73 -39.08 -18.33
CA LEU A 517 -16.91 -39.18 -16.88
C LEU A 517 -18.06 -40.15 -16.57
N ASP A 518 -17.91 -41.00 -15.54
CA ASP A 518 -19.01 -41.80 -15.02
C ASP A 518 -20.07 -40.92 -14.30
N ALA A 519 -21.28 -41.43 -14.15
CA ALA A 519 -22.42 -40.64 -13.68
C ALA A 519 -22.20 -40.00 -12.27
N ALA A 520 -21.55 -40.74 -11.36
CA ALA A 520 -21.30 -40.24 -10.01
C ALA A 520 -20.31 -39.04 -10.00
N HIS A 521 -19.21 -39.16 -10.72
CA HIS A 521 -18.24 -38.08 -10.87
C HIS A 521 -18.79 -36.91 -11.69
N ALA A 522 -19.59 -37.15 -12.73
CA ALA A 522 -20.26 -36.12 -13.51
C ALA A 522 -21.20 -35.28 -12.63
N HIS A 523 -22.00 -35.95 -11.77
CA HIS A 523 -22.88 -35.24 -10.81
C HIS A 523 -22.10 -34.38 -9.80
N GLN A 524 -21.07 -34.95 -9.15
CA GLN A 524 -20.22 -34.19 -8.19
C GLN A 524 -19.54 -33.02 -8.85
N PHE A 525 -19.05 -33.18 -10.08
CA PHE A 525 -18.41 -32.11 -10.83
C PHE A 525 -19.40 -31.00 -11.18
N ALA A 526 -20.62 -31.35 -11.63
CA ALA A 526 -21.67 -30.38 -11.94
C ALA A 526 -22.08 -29.57 -10.69
N LEU A 527 -22.25 -30.21 -9.53
CA LEU A 527 -22.52 -29.53 -8.25
C LEU A 527 -21.39 -28.58 -7.86
N THR A 528 -20.14 -29.03 -7.95
CA THR A 528 -18.98 -28.20 -7.64
C THR A 528 -18.88 -27.01 -8.57
N TRP A 529 -19.18 -27.21 -9.87
CA TRP A 529 -19.20 -26.15 -10.85
C TRP A 529 -20.29 -25.12 -10.57
N LEU A 530 -21.52 -25.60 -10.27
CA LEU A 530 -22.62 -24.70 -9.88
C LEU A 530 -22.30 -23.89 -8.63
N ALA A 531 -21.75 -24.51 -7.60
CA ALA A 531 -21.33 -23.81 -6.38
C ALA A 531 -20.29 -22.73 -6.67
N ARG A 532 -19.30 -23.00 -7.54
CA ARG A 532 -18.32 -22.01 -7.98
C ARG A 532 -18.95 -20.85 -8.75
N LEU A 533 -19.89 -21.12 -9.65
CA LEU A 533 -20.60 -20.08 -10.40
C LEU A 533 -21.41 -19.17 -9.45
N VAL A 534 -22.14 -19.77 -8.49
CA VAL A 534 -22.89 -19.02 -7.47
C VAL A 534 -21.95 -18.12 -6.66
N ASP A 535 -20.82 -18.66 -6.19
CA ASP A 535 -19.86 -17.89 -5.40
C ASP A 535 -19.21 -16.77 -6.22
N GLN A 536 -18.86 -17.02 -7.48
CA GLN A 536 -18.32 -16.02 -8.39
C GLN A 536 -19.32 -14.89 -8.67
N GLN A 537 -20.59 -15.23 -8.96
CA GLN A 537 -21.65 -14.25 -9.18
C GLN A 537 -21.96 -13.45 -7.90
N ALA A 538 -22.02 -14.11 -6.75
CA ALA A 538 -22.21 -13.43 -5.47
C ALA A 538 -21.09 -12.42 -5.18
N ARG A 539 -19.85 -12.78 -5.51
CA ARG A 539 -18.68 -11.93 -5.36
C ARG A 539 -18.71 -10.74 -6.32
N LEU A 540 -19.09 -10.98 -7.58
CA LEU A 540 -19.24 -9.91 -8.58
C LEU A 540 -20.26 -8.87 -8.13
N MET A 541 -21.47 -9.31 -7.79
CA MET A 541 -22.54 -8.41 -7.33
C MET A 541 -22.15 -7.67 -6.04
N ALA A 542 -21.46 -8.35 -5.12
CA ALA A 542 -20.95 -7.69 -3.91
C ALA A 542 -19.92 -6.61 -4.24
N CYS A 543 -19.00 -6.85 -5.18
CA CYS A 543 -18.04 -5.84 -5.62
C CYS A 543 -18.73 -4.64 -6.29
N GLU A 544 -19.73 -4.88 -7.14
CA GLU A 544 -20.52 -3.83 -7.78
C GLU A 544 -21.20 -2.93 -6.74
N ASP A 545 -21.83 -3.52 -5.73
CA ASP A 545 -22.49 -2.78 -4.64
C ASP A 545 -21.48 -1.94 -3.85
N LEU A 546 -20.29 -2.49 -3.57
CA LEU A 546 -19.23 -1.72 -2.92
C LEU A 546 -18.75 -0.54 -3.79
N TYR A 547 -18.67 -0.72 -5.10
CA TYR A 547 -18.37 0.38 -6.01
C TYR A 547 -19.48 1.44 -6.01
N ARG A 548 -20.77 1.06 -5.89
CA ARG A 548 -21.87 2.03 -5.70
C ARG A 548 -21.68 2.83 -4.42
N TRP A 549 -21.27 2.19 -3.32
CA TRP A 549 -21.00 2.89 -2.06
C TRP A 549 -19.77 3.81 -2.14
N ILE A 550 -18.71 3.40 -2.86
CA ILE A 550 -17.56 4.27 -3.14
C ILE A 550 -18.01 5.49 -3.95
N ALA A 551 -18.89 5.30 -4.95
CA ALA A 551 -19.43 6.40 -5.74
C ALA A 551 -20.24 7.38 -4.86
N LEU A 552 -21.12 6.88 -4.01
CA LEU A 552 -21.88 7.69 -3.06
C LEU A 552 -20.97 8.45 -2.08
N LEU A 553 -19.96 7.79 -1.53
CA LEU A 553 -18.98 8.43 -0.64
C LEU A 553 -18.22 9.55 -1.37
N ALA A 554 -17.82 9.33 -2.62
CA ALA A 554 -17.15 10.34 -3.44
C ALA A 554 -18.07 11.52 -3.78
N LEU A 555 -19.36 11.27 -4.05
CA LEU A 555 -20.37 12.32 -4.25
C LEU A 555 -20.61 13.14 -2.98
N CYS A 556 -20.76 12.50 -1.82
CA CYS A 556 -20.86 13.17 -0.53
C CYS A 556 -19.64 14.05 -0.25
N ALA A 557 -18.43 13.51 -0.56
CA ALA A 557 -17.20 14.26 -0.42
C ALA A 557 -17.12 15.46 -1.38
N ALA A 558 -17.63 15.32 -2.62
CA ALA A 558 -17.72 16.41 -3.59
C ALA A 558 -18.69 17.49 -3.11
N ALA A 559 -19.85 17.10 -2.58
CA ALA A 559 -20.82 18.03 -2.00
C ALA A 559 -20.25 18.77 -0.79
N ALA A 560 -19.58 18.05 0.12
CA ALA A 560 -18.87 18.65 1.27
C ALA A 560 -17.77 19.62 0.80
N MET A 561 -17.06 19.29 -0.29
CA MET A 561 -16.03 20.14 -0.88
C MET A 561 -16.63 21.41 -1.48
N LEU A 562 -17.80 21.34 -2.10
CA LEU A 562 -18.52 22.51 -2.60
C LEU A 562 -19.01 23.41 -1.47
N TRP A 563 -19.52 22.83 -0.41
CA TRP A 563 -20.07 23.58 0.71
C TRP A 563 -19.00 24.28 1.57
N GLN A 564 -17.85 23.65 1.77
CA GLN A 564 -16.78 24.26 2.54
C GLN A 564 -16.20 25.50 1.81
N ARG A 565 -15.86 26.56 2.58
CA ARG A 565 -15.34 27.84 2.06
C ARG A 565 -13.89 28.13 2.50
N ARG A 566 -13.22 27.15 3.10
CA ARG A 566 -11.90 27.33 3.75
C ARG A 566 -10.72 26.95 2.89
N LEU A 567 -10.96 26.06 1.90
CA LEU A 567 -9.93 25.59 0.97
C LEU A 567 -10.24 26.16 -0.44
N ASP A 568 -9.93 27.42 -0.64
CA ASP A 568 -10.03 28.07 -1.97
C ASP A 568 -8.67 28.31 -2.60
#